data_17590fe3f02421a2d2d4244bfb6f3990
#
_entry.id   17590fe3f02421a2d2d4244bfb6f3990
#
_cell.length_a   1.000
_cell.length_b   1.000
_cell.length_c   1.000
_cell.angle_alpha   90.00
_cell.angle_beta   90.00
_cell.angle_gamma   90.00
#
_symmetry.space_group_name_H-M   'P 1'
#
loop_
_entity.id
_entity.type
_entity.pdbx_description
1 polymer ?
#
loop_
_entity_poly.entity_id
_entity_poly.type
_entity_poly.pdbx_seq_one_letter_code
_entity_poly.pdbx_strand_id
1 'polypeptide(L)'
;SFPSALPVKRDANHAAWVTIQIGCDNSCAFCIVPSVRGREISRPYRELVNEVEQLAMEGITEITLLGQNVNSYGRDLTLKLRGTEVSAESSQLVGEAWVRGPHTPRPLFSDLLRSVAEVSGIRRVRYTSPHPKDLRPETIDVMAQVPEVCEHLHLPLQSGSDEVLSAMHRGYTADRYVEKVAAARQQIPDLALSTDIIVGFP
;
A
#
# COMPACT_ATOMS: atom_id res chain seq x y z
N SER A 1 1.18 14.85 -13.72
CA SER A 1 2.20 13.82 -13.92
C SER A 1 2.87 13.49 -12.62
N PHE A 2 3.09 12.21 -12.34
CA PHE A 2 3.84 11.75 -11.18
C PHE A 2 5.29 12.27 -11.30
N PRO A 3 5.87 12.90 -10.27
CA PRO A 3 7.26 13.35 -10.31
C PRO A 3 8.19 12.14 -10.16
N SER A 4 8.27 11.32 -11.19
CA SER A 4 9.11 10.12 -11.21
C SER A 4 10.31 10.33 -12.11
N ALA A 5 11.30 9.49 -11.94
CA ALA A 5 12.44 9.32 -12.83
C ALA A 5 13.61 10.30 -12.67
N LEU A 6 13.91 10.71 -11.45
CA LEU A 6 15.31 11.00 -11.16
C LEU A 6 16.07 9.68 -10.99
N PRO A 7 17.27 9.53 -11.56
CA PRO A 7 18.08 8.36 -11.34
C PRO A 7 18.36 8.22 -9.83
N VAL A 8 17.89 7.12 -9.24
CA VAL A 8 18.08 6.84 -7.82
C VAL A 8 19.44 6.19 -7.62
N LYS A 9 20.34 6.84 -6.87
CA LYS A 9 21.55 6.20 -6.38
C LYS A 9 21.13 5.20 -5.29
N ARG A 10 21.36 3.92 -5.50
CA ARG A 10 21.08 2.87 -4.53
C ARG A 10 22.30 2.59 -3.68
N ASP A 11 22.12 2.56 -2.36
CA ASP A 11 23.20 2.24 -1.42
C ASP A 11 23.37 0.72 -1.22
N ALA A 12 22.35 -0.06 -1.58
CA ALA A 12 22.35 -1.53 -1.48
C ALA A 12 22.20 -2.17 -2.86
N ASN A 13 23.02 -3.19 -3.12
CA ASN A 13 23.02 -3.90 -4.40
C ASN A 13 21.94 -5.00 -4.49
N HIS A 14 21.21 -5.27 -3.41
CA HIS A 14 20.22 -6.34 -3.32
C HIS A 14 18.81 -5.86 -3.01
N ALA A 15 18.64 -4.58 -2.62
CA ALA A 15 17.36 -4.02 -2.19
C ALA A 15 17.05 -2.70 -2.89
N ALA A 16 15.78 -2.47 -3.20
CA ALA A 16 15.31 -1.22 -3.78
C ALA A 16 13.99 -0.76 -3.13
N TRP A 17 13.84 0.55 -3.05
CA TRP A 17 12.62 1.21 -2.63
C TRP A 17 11.86 1.68 -3.85
N VAL A 18 10.59 1.31 -3.94
CA VAL A 18 9.70 1.66 -5.05
C VAL A 18 8.55 2.51 -4.53
N THR A 19 8.55 3.77 -4.90
CA THR A 19 7.45 4.69 -4.57
C THR A 19 6.24 4.36 -5.45
N ILE A 20 5.15 3.89 -4.85
CA ILE A 20 3.93 3.50 -5.57
C ILE A 20 2.90 4.62 -5.61
N GLN A 21 2.95 5.55 -4.65
CA GLN A 21 2.09 6.73 -4.58
C GLN A 21 2.74 7.84 -3.79
N ILE A 22 2.29 9.07 -4.00
CA ILE A 22 2.66 10.27 -3.24
C ILE A 22 1.39 10.99 -2.76
N GLY A 23 1.55 11.82 -1.71
CA GLY A 23 0.42 12.54 -1.11
C GLY A 23 -0.49 11.64 -0.27
N CYS A 24 -1.46 12.24 0.38
CA CYS A 24 -2.40 11.50 1.22
C CYS A 24 -3.71 12.28 1.34
N ASP A 25 -4.84 11.59 1.16
CA ASP A 25 -6.19 12.18 1.29
C ASP A 25 -6.75 12.05 2.72
N ASN A 26 -5.99 11.49 3.67
CA ASN A 26 -6.39 11.48 5.08
C ASN A 26 -6.15 12.85 5.72
N SER A 27 -7.00 13.20 6.68
CA SER A 27 -6.98 14.48 7.41
C SER A 27 -6.51 14.31 8.87
N CYS A 28 -5.51 13.45 9.10
CA CYS A 28 -4.99 13.22 10.46
C CYS A 28 -4.52 14.54 11.09
N ALA A 29 -5.01 14.88 12.28
CA ALA A 29 -4.86 16.20 12.90
C ALA A 29 -3.38 16.62 13.16
N PHE A 30 -2.48 15.66 13.34
CA PHE A 30 -1.05 15.90 13.59
C PHE A 30 -0.17 15.82 12.33
N CYS A 31 -0.76 15.56 11.14
CA CYS A 31 0.01 15.22 9.95
C CYS A 31 0.10 16.38 8.95
N ILE A 32 1.33 16.76 8.60
CA ILE A 32 1.61 17.81 7.62
C ILE A 32 1.53 17.33 6.15
N VAL A 33 1.49 16.00 5.92
CA VAL A 33 1.63 15.40 4.58
C VAL A 33 0.66 16.00 3.55
N PRO A 34 -0.66 16.13 3.81
CA PRO A 34 -1.58 16.70 2.83
C PRO A 34 -1.18 18.12 2.37
N SER A 35 -0.63 18.91 3.30
CA SER A 35 -0.22 20.30 3.01
C SER A 35 1.06 20.40 2.19
N VAL A 36 2.00 19.45 2.35
CA VAL A 36 3.32 19.51 1.71
C VAL A 36 3.48 18.58 0.51
N ARG A 37 2.72 17.48 0.46
CA ARG A 37 2.74 16.47 -0.62
C ARG A 37 1.49 16.50 -1.48
N GLY A 38 0.43 17.19 -1.05
CA GLY A 38 -0.83 17.30 -1.76
C GLY A 38 -1.69 16.04 -1.65
N ARG A 39 -2.63 15.95 -2.59
CA ARG A 39 -3.56 14.84 -2.69
C ARG A 39 -2.87 13.55 -3.12
N GLU A 40 -3.52 12.42 -2.80
CA GLU A 40 -3.05 11.09 -3.19
C GLU A 40 -2.99 10.94 -4.71
N ILE A 41 -1.83 10.54 -5.22
CA ILE A 41 -1.58 10.25 -6.63
C ILE A 41 -0.86 8.91 -6.72
N SER A 42 -1.56 7.90 -7.22
CA SER A 42 -1.01 6.57 -7.47
C SER A 42 -0.28 6.53 -8.81
N ARG A 43 0.82 5.80 -8.86
CA ARG A 43 1.49 5.48 -10.13
C ARG A 43 0.69 4.40 -10.88
N PRO A 44 0.75 4.42 -12.23
CA PRO A 44 0.13 3.39 -13.04
C PRO A 44 0.65 1.99 -12.69
N TYR A 45 -0.26 1.04 -12.53
CA TYR A 45 0.03 -0.31 -12.08
C TYR A 45 1.12 -1.01 -12.91
N ARG A 46 0.98 -0.97 -14.26
CA ARG A 46 1.92 -1.63 -15.16
C ARG A 46 3.32 -1.00 -15.11
N GLU A 47 3.42 0.31 -14.92
CA GLU A 47 4.72 0.98 -14.77
C GLU A 47 5.46 0.47 -13.53
N LEU A 48 4.74 0.22 -12.44
CA LEU A 48 5.32 -0.30 -11.21
C LEU A 48 5.83 -1.73 -11.38
N VAL A 49 5.03 -2.61 -12.00
CA VAL A 49 5.44 -3.99 -12.26
C VAL A 49 6.66 -4.01 -13.18
N ASN A 50 6.64 -3.24 -14.28
CA ASN A 50 7.77 -3.14 -15.21
C ASN A 50 9.04 -2.61 -14.52
N GLU A 51 8.91 -1.63 -13.60
CA GLU A 51 10.06 -1.15 -12.82
C GLU A 51 10.65 -2.26 -11.95
N VAL A 52 9.80 -3.05 -11.28
CA VAL A 52 10.27 -4.17 -10.46
C VAL A 52 10.92 -5.27 -11.31
N GLU A 53 10.39 -5.56 -12.49
CA GLU A 53 11.02 -6.48 -13.45
C GLU A 53 12.42 -6.01 -13.85
N GLN A 54 12.58 -4.72 -14.16
CA GLN A 54 13.88 -4.12 -14.47
C GLN A 54 14.86 -4.25 -13.29
N LEU A 55 14.40 -3.93 -12.07
CA LEU A 55 15.18 -4.08 -10.85
C LEU A 55 15.63 -5.52 -10.61
N ALA A 56 14.75 -6.48 -10.85
CA ALA A 56 15.08 -7.90 -10.72
C ALA A 56 16.15 -8.33 -11.74
N MET A 57 16.07 -7.84 -12.98
CA MET A 57 17.13 -8.06 -14.00
C MET A 57 18.48 -7.45 -13.62
N GLU A 58 18.48 -6.35 -12.86
CA GLU A 58 19.68 -5.72 -12.27
C GLU A 58 20.22 -6.47 -11.05
N GLY A 59 19.57 -7.56 -10.59
CA GLY A 59 19.98 -8.38 -9.46
C GLY A 59 19.38 -7.95 -8.12
N ILE A 60 18.40 -7.03 -8.10
CA ILE A 60 17.66 -6.68 -6.88
C ILE A 60 16.74 -7.86 -6.52
N THR A 61 16.78 -8.27 -5.26
CA THR A 61 16.03 -9.40 -4.73
C THR A 61 15.03 -9.01 -3.63
N GLU A 62 15.12 -7.78 -3.12
CA GLU A 62 14.21 -7.26 -2.10
C GLU A 62 13.62 -5.91 -2.55
N ILE A 63 12.29 -5.80 -2.50
CA ILE A 63 11.55 -4.58 -2.83
C ILE A 63 10.82 -4.08 -1.58
N THR A 64 10.92 -2.77 -1.31
CA THR A 64 10.07 -2.10 -0.32
C THR A 64 9.16 -1.10 -1.02
N LEU A 65 7.86 -1.33 -0.97
CA LEU A 65 6.84 -0.42 -1.52
C LEU A 65 6.61 0.76 -0.59
N LEU A 66 6.69 1.97 -1.15
CA LEU A 66 6.58 3.22 -0.40
C LEU A 66 5.34 4.02 -0.80
N GLY A 67 4.69 4.60 0.21
CA GLY A 67 3.62 5.57 0.07
C GLY A 67 3.37 6.27 1.40
N GLN A 68 2.58 7.34 1.43
CA GLN A 68 2.16 8.00 2.67
C GLN A 68 0.95 7.32 3.33
N ASN A 69 0.19 6.56 2.53
CA ASN A 69 -0.86 5.63 2.95
C ASN A 69 -0.85 4.48 1.94
N VAL A 70 0.17 3.61 2.01
CA VAL A 70 0.48 2.63 0.98
C VAL A 70 -0.69 1.71 0.61
N ASN A 71 -1.51 1.36 1.58
CA ASN A 71 -2.64 0.44 1.38
C ASN A 71 -3.94 1.11 0.86
N SER A 72 -3.89 2.41 0.56
CA SER A 72 -4.92 3.09 -0.24
C SER A 72 -4.64 3.09 -1.74
N TYR A 73 -3.49 2.58 -2.17
CA TYR A 73 -3.06 2.55 -3.57
C TYR A 73 -4.19 2.18 -4.54
N GLY A 74 -4.23 2.89 -5.65
CA GLY A 74 -5.20 2.69 -6.74
C GLY A 74 -6.55 3.39 -6.54
N ARG A 75 -6.80 4.02 -5.38
CA ARG A 75 -8.08 4.70 -5.10
C ARG A 75 -8.36 5.83 -6.09
N ASP A 76 -7.37 6.64 -6.43
CA ASP A 76 -7.47 7.75 -7.38
C ASP A 76 -7.52 7.26 -8.84
N LEU A 77 -6.98 6.10 -9.15
CA LEU A 77 -7.04 5.49 -10.48
C LEU A 77 -8.48 5.17 -10.87
N THR A 78 -9.31 4.78 -9.91
CA THR A 78 -10.74 4.54 -10.10
C THR A 78 -11.52 5.79 -10.49
N LEU A 79 -11.15 6.95 -9.95
CA LEU A 79 -11.83 8.22 -10.23
C LEU A 79 -11.57 8.69 -11.67
N LYS A 80 -10.39 8.42 -12.20
CA LYS A 80 -10.03 8.76 -13.59
C LYS A 80 -10.78 7.89 -14.62
N LEU A 81 -11.13 6.66 -14.24
CA LEU A 81 -11.90 5.73 -15.08
C LEU A 81 -13.40 6.05 -15.10
N ARG A 82 -13.93 6.75 -14.10
CA ARG A 82 -15.37 7.10 -14.00
C ARG A 82 -15.84 8.11 -15.04
N GLY A 83 -14.95 8.84 -15.72
CA GLY A 83 -15.27 9.86 -16.70
C GLY A 83 -15.00 9.45 -18.16
N THR A 84 -14.48 8.26 -18.40
CA THR A 84 -14.13 7.78 -19.73
C THR A 84 -14.76 6.40 -19.94
N GLU A 85 -15.46 6.20 -21.07
CA GLU A 85 -15.78 4.85 -21.53
C GLU A 85 -14.47 4.05 -21.54
N VAL A 86 -14.43 2.93 -20.81
CA VAL A 86 -13.28 2.04 -20.79
C VAL A 86 -13.14 1.46 -22.17
N SER A 87 -12.25 2.01 -22.99
CA SER A 87 -11.92 1.44 -24.30
C SER A 87 -11.31 0.05 -24.09
N ALA A 88 -11.43 -0.83 -25.08
CA ALA A 88 -10.82 -2.16 -25.04
C ALA A 88 -9.30 -2.09 -24.78
N GLU A 89 -8.63 -1.01 -25.18
CA GLU A 89 -7.21 -0.74 -24.89
C GLU A 89 -6.97 -0.38 -23.41
N SER A 90 -7.89 0.34 -22.77
CA SER A 90 -7.81 0.60 -21.32
C SER A 90 -8.06 -0.68 -20.52
N SER A 91 -8.89 -1.59 -21.00
CA SER A 91 -9.12 -2.89 -20.33
C SER A 91 -7.93 -3.83 -20.42
N GLN A 92 -7.08 -3.72 -21.45
CA GLN A 92 -5.80 -4.45 -21.53
C GLN A 92 -4.74 -3.90 -20.55
N LEU A 93 -4.81 -2.62 -20.21
CA LEU A 93 -3.96 -2.02 -19.16
C LEU A 93 -4.39 -2.45 -17.75
N VAL A 94 -5.64 -2.89 -17.62
CA VAL A 94 -6.27 -3.21 -16.34
C VAL A 94 -6.12 -4.69 -16.00
N GLY A 95 -5.62 -5.58 -16.77
CA GLY A 95 -5.48 -7.00 -16.49
C GLY A 95 -6.69 -7.65 -15.81
N GLU A 96 -6.84 -8.95 -15.86
CA GLU A 96 -7.97 -9.70 -15.30
C GLU A 96 -8.16 -9.52 -13.78
N ALA A 97 -7.08 -9.15 -13.05
CA ALA A 97 -7.14 -8.89 -11.61
C ALA A 97 -8.00 -7.68 -11.21
N TRP A 98 -8.29 -6.78 -12.13
CA TRP A 98 -9.06 -5.56 -11.91
C TRP A 98 -10.58 -5.76 -12.07
N VAL A 99 -11.01 -6.87 -12.57
CA VAL A 99 -12.42 -7.22 -12.81
C VAL A 99 -13.00 -7.96 -11.59
N ARG A 100 -12.76 -7.47 -10.37
CA ARG A 100 -13.40 -8.03 -9.18
C ARG A 100 -14.61 -7.21 -8.77
N GLY A 101 -15.78 -7.63 -9.30
CA GLY A 101 -17.09 -7.11 -8.91
C GLY A 101 -17.78 -6.29 -9.98
N PRO A 102 -19.12 -6.20 -9.93
CA PRO A 102 -19.94 -5.68 -11.03
C PRO A 102 -19.86 -4.16 -11.20
N HIS A 103 -19.14 -3.41 -10.36
CA HIS A 103 -19.35 -1.96 -10.31
C HIS A 103 -18.11 -1.06 -10.37
N THR A 104 -16.86 -1.54 -10.23
CA THR A 104 -15.67 -0.68 -10.40
C THR A 104 -14.38 -1.48 -10.53
N PRO A 105 -13.83 -1.66 -11.74
CA PRO A 105 -12.49 -2.21 -11.89
C PRO A 105 -11.48 -1.19 -11.33
N ARG A 106 -10.81 -1.54 -10.27
CA ARG A 106 -9.67 -0.77 -9.74
C ARG A 106 -8.64 -1.73 -9.20
N PRO A 107 -7.34 -1.45 -9.34
CA PRO A 107 -6.34 -2.20 -8.63
C PRO A 107 -6.49 -1.94 -7.14
N LEU A 108 -6.39 -2.99 -6.36
CA LEU A 108 -6.19 -2.89 -4.93
C LEU A 108 -4.68 -2.94 -4.63
N PHE A 109 -4.30 -2.45 -3.47
CA PHE A 109 -2.93 -2.60 -2.99
C PHE A 109 -2.51 -4.08 -2.95
N SER A 110 -3.42 -4.97 -2.57
CA SER A 110 -3.21 -6.43 -2.59
C SER A 110 -2.85 -6.99 -3.97
N ASP A 111 -3.48 -6.47 -5.04
CA ASP A 111 -3.17 -6.92 -6.41
C ASP A 111 -1.75 -6.50 -6.81
N LEU A 112 -1.35 -5.25 -6.49
CA LEU A 112 0.01 -4.78 -6.73
C LEU A 112 1.03 -5.57 -5.91
N LEU A 113 0.75 -5.79 -4.62
CA LEU A 113 1.62 -6.53 -3.71
C LEU A 113 1.91 -7.95 -4.23
N ARG A 114 0.86 -8.66 -4.70
CA ARG A 114 0.98 -9.98 -5.32
C ARG A 114 1.81 -9.94 -6.60
N SER A 115 1.49 -9.05 -7.54
CA SER A 115 2.20 -8.99 -8.82
C SER A 115 3.67 -8.61 -8.68
N VAL A 116 4.00 -7.73 -7.73
CA VAL A 116 5.40 -7.41 -7.41
C VAL A 116 6.13 -8.62 -6.82
N ALA A 117 5.47 -9.38 -5.96
CA ALA A 117 6.05 -10.56 -5.34
C ALA A 117 6.26 -11.73 -6.32
N GLU A 118 5.41 -11.83 -7.34
CA GLU A 118 5.48 -12.85 -8.39
C GLU A 118 6.54 -12.56 -9.47
N VAL A 119 7.18 -11.39 -9.45
CA VAL A 119 8.27 -11.07 -10.39
C VAL A 119 9.46 -12.00 -10.16
N SER A 120 9.89 -12.68 -11.23
CA SER A 120 11.01 -13.61 -11.18
C SER A 120 12.29 -12.94 -10.69
N GLY A 121 12.94 -13.51 -9.69
CA GLY A 121 14.15 -12.97 -9.05
C GLY A 121 13.88 -12.19 -7.76
N ILE A 122 12.67 -11.72 -7.53
CA ILE A 122 12.28 -11.12 -6.25
C ILE A 122 12.09 -12.24 -5.21
N ARG A 123 12.66 -12.05 -4.03
CA ARG A 123 12.61 -12.97 -2.90
C ARG A 123 11.90 -12.41 -1.69
N ARG A 124 11.83 -11.07 -1.58
CA ARG A 124 11.18 -10.39 -0.48
C ARG A 124 10.50 -9.11 -0.94
N VAL A 125 9.26 -8.95 -0.49
CA VAL A 125 8.50 -7.72 -0.66
C VAL A 125 8.06 -7.21 0.70
N ARG A 126 8.37 -5.94 0.96
CA ARG A 126 7.94 -5.20 2.14
C ARG A 126 7.14 -3.98 1.72
N TYR A 127 6.43 -3.41 2.65
CA TYR A 127 5.78 -2.12 2.47
C TYR A 127 5.77 -1.32 3.78
N THR A 128 5.69 0.00 3.65
CA THR A 128 5.71 0.92 4.79
C THR A 128 4.49 1.82 4.80
N SER A 129 4.19 2.40 5.98
CA SER A 129 3.13 3.39 6.16
C SER A 129 1.72 2.93 5.79
N PRO A 130 1.30 1.70 6.09
CA PRO A 130 -0.11 1.34 5.98
C PRO A 130 -0.94 2.08 7.02
N HIS A 131 -2.18 2.41 6.66
CA HIS A 131 -3.13 3.01 7.59
C HIS A 131 -4.15 1.96 8.05
N PRO A 132 -4.43 1.81 9.36
CA PRO A 132 -5.37 0.80 9.87
C PRO A 132 -6.74 0.84 9.22
N LYS A 133 -7.27 2.04 8.94
CA LYS A 133 -8.55 2.20 8.25
C LYS A 133 -8.59 1.48 6.90
N ASP A 134 -7.50 1.50 6.17
CA ASP A 134 -7.40 1.00 4.80
C ASP A 134 -6.80 -0.41 4.70
N LEU A 135 -6.43 -1.04 5.83
CA LEU A 135 -6.03 -2.45 5.85
C LEU A 135 -7.24 -3.33 5.53
N ARG A 136 -7.16 -4.03 4.41
CA ARG A 136 -8.22 -4.88 3.87
C ARG A 136 -7.89 -6.37 4.08
N PRO A 137 -8.90 -7.24 4.18
CA PRO A 137 -8.69 -8.69 4.25
C PRO A 137 -7.82 -9.21 3.10
N GLU A 138 -8.03 -8.72 1.87
CA GLU A 138 -7.29 -9.16 0.68
C GLU A 138 -5.77 -8.89 0.81
N THR A 139 -5.37 -7.87 1.56
CA THR A 139 -3.95 -7.61 1.84
C THR A 139 -3.38 -8.66 2.79
N ILE A 140 -4.15 -9.03 3.82
CA ILE A 140 -3.77 -10.09 4.77
C ILE A 140 -3.69 -11.44 4.04
N ASP A 141 -4.66 -11.72 3.16
CA ASP A 141 -4.68 -12.95 2.33
C ASP A 141 -3.42 -13.07 1.47
N VAL A 142 -2.99 -11.97 0.83
CA VAL A 142 -1.74 -11.98 0.04
C VAL A 142 -0.52 -12.20 0.92
N MET A 143 -0.44 -11.55 2.09
CA MET A 143 0.67 -11.77 3.04
C MET A 143 0.75 -13.22 3.53
N ALA A 144 -0.41 -13.87 3.71
CA ALA A 144 -0.47 -15.26 4.16
C ALA A 144 -0.18 -16.29 3.07
N GLN A 145 -0.49 -15.96 1.80
CA GLN A 145 -0.45 -16.92 0.68
C GLN A 145 0.81 -16.80 -0.18
N VAL A 146 1.47 -15.64 -0.20
CA VAL A 146 2.60 -15.35 -1.08
C VAL A 146 3.88 -15.32 -0.27
N PRO A 147 4.75 -16.35 -0.37
CA PRO A 147 5.93 -16.51 0.48
C PRO A 147 6.95 -15.36 0.36
N GLU A 148 6.99 -14.68 -0.79
CA GLU A 148 7.87 -13.55 -1.02
C GLU A 148 7.43 -12.29 -0.27
N VAL A 149 6.16 -12.21 0.16
CA VAL A 149 5.66 -11.11 0.99
C VAL A 149 6.04 -11.36 2.44
N CYS A 150 6.82 -10.46 3.02
CA CYS A 150 7.29 -10.63 4.39
C CYS A 150 6.14 -10.64 5.40
N GLU A 151 6.17 -11.58 6.32
CA GLU A 151 5.22 -11.69 7.46
C GLU A 151 5.51 -10.61 8.51
N HIS A 152 5.58 -9.37 8.06
CA HIS A 152 5.83 -8.20 8.91
C HIS A 152 4.82 -7.10 8.57
N LEU A 153 4.10 -6.65 9.59
CA LEU A 153 3.12 -5.57 9.49
C LEU A 153 3.45 -4.46 10.48
N HIS A 154 3.86 -3.30 9.95
CA HIS A 154 3.92 -2.09 10.75
C HIS A 154 2.57 -1.38 10.66
N LEU A 155 1.77 -1.39 11.74
CA LEU A 155 0.40 -0.84 11.72
C LEU A 155 0.24 0.18 12.86
N PRO A 156 0.38 1.50 12.60
CA PRO A 156 0.35 2.54 13.61
C PRO A 156 -1.03 2.66 14.27
N LEU A 157 -1.14 2.30 15.57
CA LEU A 157 -2.35 2.46 16.37
C LEU A 157 -2.60 3.93 16.72
N GLN A 158 -1.57 4.65 17.07
CA GLN A 158 -1.50 6.03 17.55
C GLN A 158 -2.04 6.21 18.98
N SER A 159 -3.22 5.69 19.34
CA SER A 159 -3.78 5.71 20.68
C SER A 159 -4.72 4.53 20.92
N GLY A 160 -4.81 4.07 22.17
CA GLY A 160 -5.80 3.10 22.62
C GLY A 160 -7.14 3.73 23.07
N SER A 161 -7.26 5.07 23.05
CA SER A 161 -8.50 5.80 23.40
C SER A 161 -9.25 6.20 22.14
N ASP A 162 -10.51 5.82 22.04
CA ASP A 162 -11.38 6.20 20.90
C ASP A 162 -11.63 7.71 20.86
N GLU A 163 -11.68 8.38 22.00
CA GLU A 163 -11.78 9.84 22.07
C GLU A 163 -10.56 10.49 21.43
N VAL A 164 -9.36 10.03 21.78
CA VAL A 164 -8.11 10.54 21.21
C VAL A 164 -8.01 10.17 19.71
N LEU A 165 -8.37 8.95 19.31
CA LEU A 165 -8.40 8.56 17.90
C LEU A 165 -9.36 9.42 17.08
N SER A 166 -10.51 9.77 17.65
CA SER A 166 -11.48 10.71 17.02
C SER A 166 -10.89 12.10 16.89
N ALA A 167 -10.27 12.63 17.95
CA ALA A 167 -9.59 13.93 17.91
C ALA A 167 -8.42 13.97 16.93
N MET A 168 -7.72 12.85 16.77
CA MET A 168 -6.66 12.64 15.76
C MET A 168 -7.20 12.46 14.33
N HIS A 169 -8.50 12.37 14.12
CA HIS A 169 -9.16 12.07 12.83
C HIS A 169 -8.72 10.74 12.20
N ARG A 170 -8.54 9.68 13.01
CA ARG A 170 -8.01 8.40 12.50
C ARG A 170 -9.04 7.56 11.75
N GLY A 171 -10.35 7.75 11.97
CA GLY A 171 -11.42 7.06 11.24
C GLY A 171 -11.55 5.58 11.56
N TYR A 172 -11.05 5.12 12.70
CA TYR A 172 -11.24 3.79 13.29
C TYR A 172 -11.24 3.87 14.82
N THR A 173 -11.75 2.83 15.47
CA THR A 173 -11.74 2.63 16.92
C THR A 173 -10.62 1.66 17.32
N ALA A 174 -10.26 1.66 18.63
CA ALA A 174 -9.30 0.72 19.17
C ALA A 174 -9.76 -0.75 18.96
N ASP A 175 -11.06 -1.04 19.15
CA ASP A 175 -11.61 -2.38 18.91
C ASP A 175 -11.45 -2.81 17.45
N ARG A 176 -11.76 -1.94 16.48
CA ARG A 176 -11.55 -2.25 15.05
C ARG A 176 -10.08 -2.48 14.70
N TYR A 177 -9.17 -1.79 15.35
CA TYR A 177 -7.75 -2.05 15.18
C TYR A 177 -7.39 -3.45 15.69
N VAL A 178 -7.84 -3.80 16.91
CA VAL A 178 -7.59 -5.12 17.51
C VAL A 178 -8.19 -6.25 16.66
N GLU A 179 -9.41 -6.08 16.15
CA GLU A 179 -10.04 -7.03 15.23
C GLU A 179 -9.17 -7.30 13.98
N LYS A 180 -8.61 -6.25 13.37
CA LYS A 180 -7.73 -6.39 12.19
C LYS A 180 -6.42 -7.10 12.53
N VAL A 181 -5.83 -6.79 13.69
CA VAL A 181 -4.63 -7.48 14.17
C VAL A 181 -4.92 -8.94 14.45
N ALA A 182 -6.06 -9.24 15.10
CA ALA A 182 -6.47 -10.61 15.37
C ALA A 182 -6.68 -11.42 14.08
N ALA A 183 -7.37 -10.84 13.10
CA ALA A 183 -7.57 -11.46 11.79
C ALA A 183 -6.23 -11.71 11.06
N ALA A 184 -5.29 -10.78 11.13
CA ALA A 184 -3.97 -10.96 10.54
C ALA A 184 -3.19 -12.09 11.23
N ARG A 185 -3.18 -12.15 12.56
CA ARG A 185 -2.50 -13.21 13.31
C ARG A 185 -3.16 -14.58 13.15
N GLN A 186 -4.46 -14.63 12.91
CA GLN A 186 -5.15 -15.89 12.64
C GLN A 186 -4.68 -16.52 11.33
N GLN A 187 -4.40 -15.71 10.31
CA GLN A 187 -3.94 -16.19 9.01
C GLN A 187 -2.41 -16.33 8.93
N ILE A 188 -1.68 -15.53 9.71
CA ILE A 188 -0.22 -15.48 9.73
C ILE A 188 0.23 -15.66 11.19
N PRO A 189 0.39 -16.90 11.67
CA PRO A 189 0.70 -17.17 13.09
C PRO A 189 1.98 -16.50 13.60
N ASP A 190 3.02 -16.43 12.74
CA ASP A 190 4.33 -15.86 13.06
C ASP A 190 4.46 -14.37 12.69
N LEU A 191 3.33 -13.68 12.45
CA LEU A 191 3.30 -12.27 12.07
C LEU A 191 4.07 -11.39 13.05
N ALA A 192 5.16 -10.79 12.56
CA ALA A 192 5.87 -9.73 13.26
C ALA A 192 5.06 -8.42 13.14
N LEU A 193 4.56 -7.91 14.27
CA LEU A 193 3.77 -6.69 14.32
C LEU A 193 4.55 -5.59 15.04
N SER A 194 4.57 -4.40 14.44
CA SER A 194 5.04 -3.17 15.09
C SER A 194 4.01 -2.05 14.96
N THR A 195 4.04 -1.11 15.88
CA THR A 195 3.10 0.00 15.96
C THR A 195 3.75 1.25 16.53
N ASP A 196 3.17 2.40 16.24
CA ASP A 196 3.49 3.68 16.88
C ASP A 196 2.35 4.12 17.79
N ILE A 197 2.71 4.77 18.89
CA ILE A 197 1.78 5.37 19.86
C ILE A 197 2.25 6.80 20.14
N ILE A 198 1.33 7.76 20.05
CA ILE A 198 1.57 9.17 20.39
C ILE A 198 1.09 9.41 21.81
N VAL A 199 2.01 9.90 22.65
CA VAL A 199 1.71 10.28 24.04
C VAL A 199 1.60 11.79 24.14
N GLY A 200 0.63 12.28 24.94
CA GLY A 200 0.44 13.72 25.15
C GLY A 200 -0.20 14.46 23.98
N PHE A 201 -1.02 13.79 23.19
CA PHE A 201 -1.84 14.45 22.16
C PHE A 201 -2.87 15.36 22.88
N PRO A 202 -2.97 16.67 22.48
CA PRO A 202 -3.82 17.67 23.15
C PRO A 202 -5.31 17.46 22.91
#